data_f0179caf6a4c5afe6dce6d9cf4f0619a
#
_entry.id   f0179caf6a4c5afe6dce6d9cf4f0619a
#
_cell.length_a   1.000
_cell.length_b   1.000
_cell.length_c   1.000
_cell.angle_alpha   90.00
_cell.angle_beta   90.00
_cell.angle_gamma   90.00
#
_symmetry.space_group_name_H-M   'P 1'
#
loop_
_entity.id
_entity.type
_entity.pdbx_description
1 polymer ?
#
loop_
_entity_poly.entity_id
_entity_poly.type
_entity_poly.pdbx_seq_one_letter_code
_entity_poly.pdbx_strand_id
1 'polypeptide(L)'
;MRKLTTSPIIRGRQRSMTSFPAHPATTPAPVKNSIPIPSASKPTTAPPRVAVGAVSYLNSKPLIEGLDELLEGHATLRLDYPSRLADDLASGRLDVALIPSIEYFRGQNYEVISDACVAAHGPVLSVKLYSRVPWGEVKSLALDEGSRTSATLARILLAERHGVFPKLEPLPLDHRTQDSSADAILLIGDRAISPPKEKFLGTWDLGEEWLEWTGLPFVFAMWVGRRVDGRGLRVEGQNSLGKPSSSTLNPQPSTIDHLLSAARDLGVARLDDIARREAPLLGLSLPTTVSYLSENLQYHLGPAERNGLKLFYELATGMALAPAGVELRFRMIEES
;
A
#
# COMPACT_ATOMS: atom_id res chain seq x y z
N MET A 1 45.68 38.10 14.67
CA MET A 1 45.98 38.27 16.13
C MET A 1 44.68 38.48 16.87
N ARG A 2 44.35 37.63 17.81
CA ARG A 2 43.45 37.54 18.98
C ARG A 2 42.71 36.22 18.92
N LYS A 3 43.23 35.32 19.60
CA LYS A 3 43.26 34.75 20.97
C LYS A 3 42.03 33.84 21.23
N LEU A 4 42.38 32.56 21.25
CA LEU A 4 41.65 31.41 21.81
C LEU A 4 41.42 31.66 23.32
N THR A 5 40.24 31.24 23.82
CA THR A 5 40.00 30.96 25.23
C THR A 5 39.39 29.60 25.42
N THR A 6 40.06 28.83 26.24
CA THR A 6 39.89 27.45 26.65
C THR A 6 38.99 27.35 27.91
N SER A 7 38.12 26.32 27.95
CA SER A 7 37.71 25.42 29.05
C SER A 7 37.25 25.96 30.41
N PRO A 8 36.50 25.20 31.24
CA PRO A 8 37.05 24.04 31.91
C PRO A 8 36.16 22.78 32.12
N ILE A 9 36.86 21.68 32.35
CA ILE A 9 36.46 20.34 32.79
C ILE A 9 35.89 20.39 34.23
N ILE A 10 34.77 19.70 34.47
CA ILE A 10 34.29 19.36 35.82
C ILE A 10 34.37 17.85 36.02
N ARG A 11 35.19 17.49 37.01
CA ARG A 11 35.49 16.14 37.49
C ARG A 11 34.29 15.53 38.25
N GLY A 12 34.16 14.20 38.12
CA GLY A 12 33.18 13.37 38.76
C GLY A 12 33.36 13.24 40.29
N ARG A 13 32.28 12.92 40.95
CA ARG A 13 32.23 12.40 42.31
C ARG A 13 31.71 10.96 42.28
N GLN A 14 32.62 10.04 42.67
CA GLN A 14 32.28 8.68 43.07
C GLN A 14 31.51 8.76 44.42
N ARG A 15 30.44 8.00 44.54
CA ARG A 15 29.81 7.67 45.84
C ARG A 15 29.97 6.18 46.10
N SER A 16 30.51 5.89 47.26
CA SER A 16 30.82 4.63 47.84
C SER A 16 29.61 3.73 48.06
N MET A 17 29.82 2.43 47.80
CA MET A 17 28.92 1.34 48.20
C MET A 17 29.00 1.08 49.70
N THR A 18 27.88 1.08 50.38
CA THR A 18 27.72 0.53 51.73
C THR A 18 27.13 -0.87 51.64
N SER A 19 27.84 -1.81 52.23
CA SER A 19 27.51 -3.23 52.39
C SER A 19 26.40 -3.43 53.45
N PHE A 20 25.45 -4.31 53.16
CA PHE A 20 24.47 -4.84 54.12
C PHE A 20 24.84 -6.30 54.48
N PRO A 21 24.61 -6.74 55.76
CA PRO A 21 25.01 -8.05 56.24
C PRO A 21 24.03 -9.16 55.84
N ALA A 22 24.59 -10.36 55.66
CA ALA A 22 23.91 -11.60 55.32
C ALA A 22 23.14 -12.18 56.52
N HIS A 23 21.88 -12.60 56.31
CA HIS A 23 21.14 -13.48 57.21
C HIS A 23 21.31 -14.96 56.82
N PRO A 24 21.31 -15.88 57.82
CA PRO A 24 21.60 -17.28 57.54
C PRO A 24 20.39 -18.04 56.94
N ALA A 25 20.71 -18.95 56.06
CA ALA A 25 19.79 -19.82 55.37
C ALA A 25 19.22 -20.91 56.28
N THR A 26 17.92 -21.01 56.44
CA THR A 26 17.22 -22.15 57.02
C THR A 26 16.74 -23.07 55.87
N THR A 27 17.20 -24.32 55.87
CA THR A 27 16.80 -25.38 54.92
C THR A 27 15.46 -25.98 55.32
N PRO A 28 14.42 -26.03 54.49
CA PRO A 28 13.26 -26.85 54.73
C PRO A 28 13.42 -28.24 54.14
N ALA A 29 12.89 -29.23 54.86
CA ALA A 29 12.87 -30.67 54.52
C ALA A 29 12.03 -31.01 53.29
N PRO A 30 12.27 -32.14 52.62
CA PRO A 30 11.61 -32.52 51.34
C PRO A 30 10.16 -32.99 51.60
N VAL A 31 9.18 -32.25 50.99
CA VAL A 31 7.81 -32.70 50.89
C VAL A 31 7.63 -33.47 49.58
N LYS A 32 7.40 -34.82 49.71
CA LYS A 32 6.98 -35.65 48.63
C LYS A 32 5.47 -35.45 48.39
N ASN A 33 5.10 -34.62 47.40
CA ASN A 33 3.78 -34.70 46.78
C ASN A 33 3.97 -34.52 45.27
N SER A 34 3.99 -35.65 44.56
CA SER A 34 3.93 -35.73 43.12
C SER A 34 2.48 -35.46 42.66
N ILE A 35 2.22 -34.22 42.27
CA ILE A 35 1.04 -33.87 41.50
C ILE A 35 1.30 -34.28 40.04
N PRO A 36 0.41 -35.08 39.35
CA PRO A 36 0.63 -35.40 37.95
C PRO A 36 0.57 -34.16 37.10
N ILE A 37 1.67 -33.87 36.40
CA ILE A 37 1.75 -32.82 35.38
C ILE A 37 0.77 -33.18 34.27
N PRO A 38 -0.26 -32.36 33.95
CA PRO A 38 -1.09 -32.62 32.80
C PRO A 38 -0.20 -32.58 31.55
N SER A 39 -0.29 -33.64 30.75
CA SER A 39 0.37 -33.77 29.45
C SER A 39 0.12 -32.48 28.65
N ALA A 40 1.18 -31.79 28.31
CA ALA A 40 1.12 -30.61 27.45
C ALA A 40 0.49 -31.04 26.12
N SER A 41 -0.77 -30.66 25.88
CA SER A 41 -1.39 -30.71 24.59
C SER A 41 -0.49 -29.99 23.59
N LYS A 42 -0.05 -30.69 22.53
CA LYS A 42 0.67 -30.06 21.43
C LYS A 42 -0.14 -28.85 20.99
N PRO A 43 0.48 -27.67 20.83
CA PRO A 43 -0.23 -26.53 20.26
C PRO A 43 -0.68 -26.96 18.86
N THR A 44 -1.99 -27.01 18.65
CA THR A 44 -2.58 -27.17 17.32
C THR A 44 -2.33 -25.85 16.61
N THR A 45 -1.20 -25.74 15.92
CA THR A 45 -0.92 -24.58 15.05
C THR A 45 -1.87 -24.72 13.88
N ALA A 46 -2.92 -23.90 13.86
CA ALA A 46 -3.70 -23.69 12.66
C ALA A 46 -2.73 -23.33 11.52
N PRO A 47 -2.94 -23.80 10.28
CA PRO A 47 -2.07 -23.43 9.16
C PRO A 47 -1.97 -21.92 9.08
N PRO A 48 -0.79 -21.37 8.72
CA PRO A 48 -0.63 -19.92 8.60
C PRO A 48 -1.62 -19.41 7.56
N ARG A 49 -2.49 -18.48 7.98
CA ARG A 49 -3.44 -17.82 7.07
C ARG A 49 -2.70 -16.84 6.19
N VAL A 50 -3.11 -16.72 4.93
CA VAL A 50 -2.57 -15.72 4.00
C VAL A 50 -2.84 -14.32 4.57
N ALA A 51 -1.80 -13.49 4.64
CA ALA A 51 -1.90 -12.11 5.11
C ALA A 51 -2.11 -11.16 3.91
N VAL A 52 -3.29 -10.55 3.83
CA VAL A 52 -3.69 -9.65 2.74
C VAL A 52 -3.72 -8.21 3.24
N GLY A 53 -3.12 -7.29 2.48
CA GLY A 53 -3.12 -5.86 2.77
C GLY A 53 -3.87 -5.06 1.71
N ALA A 54 -4.78 -4.17 2.12
CA ALA A 54 -5.51 -3.29 1.22
C ALA A 54 -5.45 -1.83 1.63
N VAL A 55 -5.61 -0.94 0.65
CA VAL A 55 -5.57 0.50 0.86
C VAL A 55 -6.88 0.97 1.50
N SER A 56 -6.79 1.89 2.46
CA SER A 56 -7.95 2.41 3.22
C SER A 56 -8.69 3.56 2.54
N TYR A 57 -8.14 4.15 1.46
CA TYR A 57 -8.73 5.29 0.76
C TYR A 57 -10.01 4.96 0.01
N LEU A 58 -10.81 6.00 -0.28
CA LEU A 58 -12.07 5.90 -1.02
C LEU A 58 -11.92 5.19 -2.37
N ASN A 59 -10.83 5.44 -3.10
CA ASN A 59 -10.56 4.82 -4.41
C ASN A 59 -10.41 3.29 -4.35
N SER A 60 -10.13 2.74 -3.20
CA SER A 60 -9.93 1.30 -3.01
C SER A 60 -11.15 0.59 -2.43
N LYS A 61 -12.17 1.33 -1.99
CA LYS A 61 -13.38 0.74 -1.40
C LYS A 61 -14.08 -0.25 -2.33
N PRO A 62 -14.20 0.01 -3.64
CA PRO A 62 -14.78 -0.98 -4.55
C PRO A 62 -13.95 -2.27 -4.67
N LEU A 63 -12.63 -2.22 -4.42
CA LEU A 63 -11.76 -3.42 -4.48
C LEU A 63 -11.84 -4.29 -3.23
N ILE A 64 -12.45 -3.80 -2.17
CA ILE A 64 -12.54 -4.48 -0.87
C ILE A 64 -13.98 -4.68 -0.38
N GLU A 65 -14.98 -4.37 -1.20
CA GLU A 65 -16.39 -4.57 -0.84
C GLU A 65 -16.67 -6.07 -0.65
N GLY A 66 -17.10 -6.46 0.55
CA GLY A 66 -17.33 -7.85 0.90
C GLY A 66 -16.06 -8.72 1.01
N LEU A 67 -14.87 -8.12 0.95
CA LEU A 67 -13.62 -8.88 0.96
C LEU A 67 -13.37 -9.58 2.30
N ASP A 68 -13.78 -9.00 3.43
CA ASP A 68 -13.66 -9.63 4.75
C ASP A 68 -14.40 -10.95 4.80
N GLU A 69 -15.64 -10.99 4.29
CA GLU A 69 -16.48 -12.19 4.24
C GLU A 69 -15.91 -13.22 3.25
N LEU A 70 -15.43 -12.77 2.09
CA LEU A 70 -14.81 -13.63 1.08
C LEU A 70 -13.51 -14.28 1.60
N LEU A 71 -12.76 -13.60 2.47
CA LEU A 71 -11.52 -14.09 3.05
C LEU A 71 -11.74 -14.89 4.34
N GLU A 72 -12.96 -14.95 4.88
CA GLU A 72 -13.25 -15.64 6.14
C GLU A 72 -12.77 -17.10 6.12
N GLY A 73 -12.03 -17.50 7.14
CA GLY A 73 -11.45 -18.84 7.24
C GLY A 73 -10.19 -19.06 6.39
N HIS A 74 -9.88 -18.19 5.44
CA HIS A 74 -8.84 -18.35 4.44
C HIS A 74 -7.65 -17.43 4.64
N ALA A 75 -7.91 -16.13 4.89
CA ALA A 75 -6.89 -15.11 5.00
C ALA A 75 -7.25 -14.10 6.09
N THR A 76 -6.33 -13.19 6.38
CA THR A 76 -6.56 -12.03 7.24
C THR A 76 -6.42 -10.77 6.41
N LEU A 77 -7.35 -9.81 6.55
CA LEU A 77 -7.29 -8.52 5.88
C LEU A 77 -6.79 -7.44 6.84
N ARG A 78 -5.85 -6.62 6.35
CA ARG A 78 -5.37 -5.41 7.03
C ARG A 78 -5.50 -4.21 6.11
N LEU A 79 -6.03 -3.10 6.63
CA LEU A 79 -6.12 -1.83 5.92
C LEU A 79 -5.02 -0.88 6.39
N ASP A 80 -4.30 -0.25 5.45
CA ASP A 80 -3.25 0.73 5.76
C ASP A 80 -3.01 1.67 4.55
N TYR A 81 -2.02 2.56 4.67
CA TYR A 81 -1.58 3.43 3.60
C TYR A 81 -0.77 2.67 2.53
N PRO A 82 -0.85 3.08 1.25
CA PRO A 82 -0.20 2.36 0.14
C PRO A 82 1.31 2.12 0.34
N SER A 83 2.04 3.12 0.84
CA SER A 83 3.48 3.03 1.07
C SER A 83 3.83 2.01 2.17
N ARG A 84 3.04 1.94 3.25
CA ARG A 84 3.24 0.98 4.34
C ARG A 84 2.93 -0.44 3.91
N LEU A 85 1.87 -0.63 3.12
CA LEU A 85 1.54 -1.94 2.56
C LEU A 85 2.65 -2.48 1.67
N ALA A 86 3.28 -1.61 0.86
CA ALA A 86 4.43 -1.98 0.06
C ALA A 86 5.63 -2.41 0.92
N ASP A 87 5.93 -1.70 2.02
CA ASP A 87 6.99 -2.08 2.97
C ASP A 87 6.67 -3.38 3.69
N ASP A 88 5.40 -3.62 4.04
CA ASP A 88 4.96 -4.85 4.68
C ASP A 88 5.03 -6.06 3.73
N LEU A 89 4.68 -5.87 2.45
CA LEU A 89 4.85 -6.89 1.42
C LEU A 89 6.34 -7.20 1.21
N ALA A 90 7.18 -6.17 1.07
CA ALA A 90 8.61 -6.33 0.84
C ALA A 90 9.30 -7.07 2.00
N SER A 91 8.91 -6.80 3.24
CA SER A 91 9.45 -7.47 4.43
C SER A 91 8.83 -8.83 4.74
N GLY A 92 7.82 -9.28 3.97
CA GLY A 92 7.13 -10.55 4.18
C GLY A 92 6.14 -10.56 5.36
N ARG A 93 5.72 -9.40 5.85
CA ARG A 93 4.61 -9.27 6.81
C ARG A 93 3.25 -9.41 6.14
N LEU A 94 3.18 -9.20 4.82
CA LEU A 94 2.04 -9.49 3.98
C LEU A 94 2.46 -10.47 2.87
N ASP A 95 1.55 -11.33 2.46
CA ASP A 95 1.72 -12.26 1.34
C ASP A 95 1.21 -11.65 0.03
N VAL A 96 0.11 -10.91 0.12
CA VAL A 96 -0.54 -10.19 -0.99
C VAL A 96 -0.93 -8.80 -0.51
N ALA A 97 -0.72 -7.78 -1.36
CA ALA A 97 -1.14 -6.42 -1.01
C ALA A 97 -1.51 -5.60 -2.25
N LEU A 98 -2.46 -4.67 -2.06
CA LEU A 98 -2.74 -3.60 -3.01
C LEU A 98 -1.68 -2.52 -2.81
N ILE A 99 -0.68 -2.46 -3.68
CA ILE A 99 0.48 -1.58 -3.55
C ILE A 99 0.59 -0.58 -4.70
N PRO A 100 1.33 0.53 -4.51
CA PRO A 100 1.68 1.44 -5.61
C PRO A 100 2.35 0.69 -6.75
N SER A 101 1.91 0.90 -7.99
CA SER A 101 2.36 0.14 -9.16
C SER A 101 3.88 0.21 -9.40
N ILE A 102 4.54 1.32 -9.05
CA ILE A 102 5.99 1.46 -9.14
C ILE A 102 6.74 0.47 -8.23
N GLU A 103 6.14 0.08 -7.10
CA GLU A 103 6.78 -0.82 -6.14
C GLU A 103 6.84 -2.26 -6.64
N TYR A 104 5.97 -2.63 -7.59
CA TYR A 104 6.11 -3.89 -8.31
C TYR A 104 7.49 -3.97 -9.00
N PHE A 105 7.88 -2.91 -9.69
CA PHE A 105 9.14 -2.85 -10.43
C PHE A 105 10.38 -2.68 -9.53
N ARG A 106 10.19 -2.17 -8.32
CA ARG A 106 11.28 -2.02 -7.32
C ARG A 106 11.46 -3.25 -6.46
N GLY A 107 10.43 -4.09 -6.35
CA GLY A 107 10.45 -5.30 -5.56
C GLY A 107 11.18 -6.46 -6.25
N GLN A 108 11.34 -7.54 -5.51
CA GLN A 108 11.96 -8.77 -6.01
C GLN A 108 10.98 -9.93 -5.92
N ASN A 109 10.95 -10.76 -6.96
CA ASN A 109 10.10 -11.95 -7.03
C ASN A 109 8.60 -11.63 -6.81
N TYR A 110 8.13 -10.56 -7.42
CA TYR A 110 6.71 -10.19 -7.39
C TYR A 110 5.97 -10.74 -8.60
N GLU A 111 4.68 -11.01 -8.39
CA GLU A 111 3.70 -11.32 -9.43
C GLU A 111 2.42 -10.51 -9.20
N VAL A 112 1.74 -10.14 -10.28
CA VAL A 112 0.41 -9.53 -10.23
C VAL A 112 -0.58 -10.63 -9.93
N ILE A 113 -1.33 -10.51 -8.83
CA ILE A 113 -2.21 -11.57 -8.33
C ILE A 113 -3.61 -11.48 -8.93
N SER A 114 -4.10 -10.29 -9.21
CA SER A 114 -5.46 -10.07 -9.71
C SER A 114 -5.47 -9.02 -10.82
N ASP A 115 -6.46 -9.09 -11.68
CA ASP A 115 -6.77 -8.05 -12.65
C ASP A 115 -7.48 -6.83 -12.03
N ALA A 116 -7.76 -6.86 -10.74
CA ALA A 116 -8.30 -5.72 -10.02
C ALA A 116 -7.20 -4.69 -9.71
N CYS A 117 -7.47 -3.42 -10.02
CA CYS A 117 -6.51 -2.33 -9.84
C CYS A 117 -7.19 -1.00 -9.53
N VAL A 118 -6.41 0.03 -9.19
CA VAL A 118 -6.84 1.43 -9.19
C VAL A 118 -6.17 2.12 -10.37
N ALA A 119 -6.96 2.48 -11.37
CA ALA A 119 -6.51 3.16 -12.59
C ALA A 119 -7.42 4.35 -12.92
N ALA A 120 -7.03 5.18 -13.89
CA ALA A 120 -7.83 6.25 -14.44
C ALA A 120 -7.61 6.40 -15.95
N HIS A 121 -8.68 6.76 -16.67
CA HIS A 121 -8.70 7.14 -18.09
C HIS A 121 -8.95 8.65 -18.22
N GLY A 122 -8.13 9.48 -17.59
CA GLY A 122 -8.31 10.92 -17.51
C GLY A 122 -8.20 11.44 -16.09
N PRO A 123 -8.96 12.49 -15.73
CA PRO A 123 -8.88 13.07 -14.39
C PRO A 123 -9.13 12.03 -13.30
N VAL A 124 -8.17 11.87 -12.39
CA VAL A 124 -8.30 10.93 -11.25
C VAL A 124 -8.85 11.58 -10.00
N LEU A 125 -8.91 12.90 -9.93
CA LEU A 125 -9.33 13.77 -8.83
C LEU A 125 -8.54 13.61 -7.53
N SER A 126 -8.10 12.39 -7.21
CA SER A 126 -7.41 12.06 -5.95
C SER A 126 -5.88 12.06 -6.04
N VAL A 127 -5.30 12.55 -7.15
CA VAL A 127 -3.84 12.67 -7.32
C VAL A 127 -3.55 13.99 -8.01
N LYS A 128 -3.15 14.99 -7.22
CA LYS A 128 -2.96 16.36 -7.72
C LYS A 128 -1.63 16.94 -7.35
N LEU A 129 -1.00 17.59 -8.33
CA LEU A 129 0.20 18.39 -8.15
C LEU A 129 -0.19 19.87 -8.20
N TYR A 130 0.10 20.58 -7.13
CA TYR A 130 -0.14 22.02 -6.98
C TYR A 130 1.18 22.77 -7.10
N SER A 131 1.21 23.88 -7.84
CA SER A 131 2.42 24.71 -7.97
C SER A 131 2.16 26.17 -7.59
N ARG A 132 3.08 26.76 -6.84
CA ARG A 132 3.12 28.17 -6.45
C ARG A 132 3.86 29.04 -7.45
N VAL A 133 4.61 28.40 -8.36
CA VAL A 133 5.45 29.03 -9.38
C VAL A 133 5.11 28.45 -10.76
N PRO A 134 5.54 29.07 -11.87
CA PRO A 134 5.44 28.43 -13.19
C PRO A 134 6.12 27.06 -13.19
N TRP A 135 5.58 26.07 -13.91
CA TRP A 135 6.07 24.69 -13.88
C TRP A 135 7.57 24.56 -14.21
N GLY A 136 8.09 25.37 -15.15
CA GLY A 136 9.51 25.40 -15.51
C GLY A 136 10.43 26.05 -14.45
N GLU A 137 9.87 26.61 -13.38
CA GLU A 137 10.62 27.27 -12.30
C GLU A 137 10.57 26.51 -10.97
N VAL A 138 9.95 25.31 -10.94
CA VAL A 138 9.82 24.48 -9.75
C VAL A 138 11.21 23.96 -9.32
N LYS A 139 11.69 24.39 -8.16
CA LYS A 139 12.98 24.01 -7.57
C LYS A 139 12.85 23.02 -6.41
N SER A 140 11.69 23.00 -5.76
CA SER A 140 11.39 22.10 -4.63
C SER A 140 10.01 21.48 -4.80
N LEU A 141 9.90 20.21 -4.43
CA LEU A 141 8.69 19.39 -4.55
C LEU A 141 8.43 18.62 -3.26
N ALA A 142 7.37 18.99 -2.55
CA ALA A 142 6.90 18.26 -1.39
C ALA A 142 6.06 17.07 -1.86
N LEU A 143 6.42 15.88 -1.39
CA LEU A 143 5.79 14.61 -1.78
C LEU A 143 5.02 14.01 -0.61
N ASP A 144 3.75 13.73 -0.83
CA ASP A 144 2.90 12.98 0.09
C ASP A 144 3.56 11.64 0.47
N GLU A 145 3.77 11.38 1.77
CA GLU A 145 4.45 10.17 2.26
C GLU A 145 3.73 8.87 1.90
N GLY A 146 2.42 8.92 1.66
CA GLY A 146 1.63 7.78 1.18
C GLY A 146 1.91 7.42 -0.28
N SER A 147 2.53 8.34 -1.05
CA SER A 147 2.64 8.28 -2.50
C SER A 147 4.02 7.81 -2.97
N ARG A 148 4.03 6.73 -3.77
CA ARG A 148 5.26 6.29 -4.47
C ARG A 148 5.08 6.31 -5.98
N THR A 149 3.98 5.78 -6.49
CA THR A 149 3.66 5.84 -7.93
C THR A 149 3.47 7.27 -8.39
N SER A 150 2.61 8.03 -7.71
CA SER A 150 2.30 9.41 -8.10
C SER A 150 3.50 10.36 -7.92
N ALA A 151 4.35 10.11 -6.91
CA ALA A 151 5.62 10.82 -6.74
C ALA A 151 6.58 10.57 -7.93
N THR A 152 6.62 9.34 -8.43
CA THR A 152 7.41 8.98 -9.62
C THR A 152 6.81 9.65 -10.87
N LEU A 153 5.48 9.60 -11.04
CA LEU A 153 4.78 10.22 -12.17
C LEU A 153 4.97 11.75 -12.20
N ALA A 154 4.82 12.42 -11.06
CA ALA A 154 5.05 13.87 -10.97
C ALA A 154 6.47 14.25 -11.41
N ARG A 155 7.47 13.48 -11.00
CA ARG A 155 8.86 13.71 -11.41
C ARG A 155 9.07 13.48 -12.91
N ILE A 156 8.46 12.45 -13.49
CA ILE A 156 8.50 12.20 -14.93
C ILE A 156 7.87 13.35 -15.69
N LEU A 157 6.65 13.78 -15.32
CA LEU A 157 5.95 14.87 -16.00
C LEU A 157 6.72 16.21 -15.92
N LEU A 158 7.28 16.55 -14.76
CA LEU A 158 8.10 17.76 -14.60
C LEU A 158 9.37 17.70 -15.46
N ALA A 159 10.05 16.56 -15.51
CA ALA A 159 11.25 16.39 -16.31
C ALA A 159 10.96 16.42 -17.81
N GLU A 160 9.99 15.62 -18.28
CA GLU A 160 9.70 15.46 -19.71
C GLU A 160 9.06 16.70 -20.34
N ARG A 161 8.18 17.38 -19.60
CA ARG A 161 7.44 18.55 -20.14
C ARG A 161 8.12 19.88 -19.90
N HIS A 162 8.97 19.99 -18.87
CA HIS A 162 9.58 21.27 -18.47
C HIS A 162 11.09 21.22 -18.24
N GLY A 163 11.73 20.03 -18.32
CA GLY A 163 13.16 19.88 -18.06
C GLY A 163 13.56 20.14 -16.61
N VAL A 164 12.62 19.95 -15.66
CA VAL A 164 12.78 20.34 -14.25
C VAL A 164 13.02 19.11 -13.36
N PHE A 165 14.04 19.23 -12.49
CA PHE A 165 14.45 18.19 -11.54
C PHE A 165 14.49 18.78 -10.12
N PRO A 166 13.35 18.96 -9.44
CA PRO A 166 13.29 19.66 -8.16
C PRO A 166 13.93 18.85 -7.03
N LYS A 167 14.40 19.57 -6.00
CA LYS A 167 14.74 18.96 -4.72
C LYS A 167 13.48 18.39 -4.09
N LEU A 168 13.55 17.14 -3.64
CA LEU A 168 12.41 16.44 -3.03
C LEU A 168 12.38 16.66 -1.52
N GLU A 169 11.19 16.89 -0.99
CA GLU A 169 10.93 17.07 0.43
C GLU A 169 9.75 16.18 0.84
N PRO A 170 9.75 15.57 2.05
CA PRO A 170 8.60 14.81 2.51
C PRO A 170 7.45 15.75 2.89
N LEU A 171 6.21 15.35 2.61
CA LEU A 171 5.00 15.94 3.16
C LEU A 171 4.32 14.88 4.03
N PRO A 172 4.41 14.96 5.37
CA PRO A 172 3.78 14.02 6.29
C PRO A 172 2.27 13.94 6.08
N LEU A 173 1.67 12.77 6.42
CA LEU A 173 0.25 12.51 6.19
C LEU A 173 -0.69 13.45 6.95
N ASP A 174 -0.27 13.95 8.11
CA ASP A 174 -0.99 14.91 8.94
C ASP A 174 -0.74 16.39 8.56
N HIS A 175 0.21 16.65 7.64
CA HIS A 175 0.51 18.00 7.16
C HIS A 175 -0.43 18.41 6.02
N ARG A 176 -0.69 19.73 5.95
CA ARG A 176 -1.43 20.40 4.87
C ARG A 176 -0.46 21.10 3.93
N THR A 177 -0.96 21.63 2.82
CA THR A 177 -0.14 22.39 1.87
C THR A 177 0.55 23.60 2.50
N GLN A 178 -0.11 24.27 3.46
CA GLN A 178 0.40 25.43 4.18
C GLN A 178 1.59 25.12 5.11
N ASP A 179 1.78 23.85 5.48
CA ASP A 179 2.86 23.39 6.37
C ASP A 179 4.17 23.14 5.59
N SER A 180 4.13 23.29 4.26
CA SER A 180 5.29 23.15 3.37
C SER A 180 5.57 24.49 2.65
N SER A 181 6.84 24.85 2.53
CA SER A 181 7.31 26.00 1.75
C SER A 181 7.76 25.62 0.33
N ALA A 182 7.61 24.36 -0.08
CA ALA A 182 8.02 23.89 -1.40
C ALA A 182 7.29 24.63 -2.53
N ASP A 183 7.97 24.79 -3.67
CA ASP A 183 7.40 25.42 -4.87
C ASP A 183 6.22 24.62 -5.43
N ALA A 184 6.29 23.28 -5.35
CA ALA A 184 5.18 22.41 -5.74
C ALA A 184 4.91 21.35 -4.66
N ILE A 185 3.64 20.89 -4.61
CA ILE A 185 3.16 19.96 -3.59
C ILE A 185 2.29 18.90 -4.25
N LEU A 186 2.64 17.63 -4.04
CA LEU A 186 1.83 16.49 -4.44
C LEU A 186 0.93 16.06 -3.28
N LEU A 187 -0.36 15.95 -3.54
CA LEU A 187 -1.34 15.32 -2.64
C LEU A 187 -1.95 14.09 -3.29
N ILE A 188 -2.22 13.06 -2.48
CA ILE A 188 -2.92 11.86 -2.92
C ILE A 188 -4.06 11.45 -1.98
N GLY A 189 -4.90 10.54 -2.47
CA GLY A 189 -6.00 9.94 -1.72
C GLY A 189 -7.10 10.93 -1.39
N ASP A 190 -7.85 10.65 -0.34
CA ASP A 190 -9.07 11.37 0.00
C ASP A 190 -8.83 12.88 0.22
N ARG A 191 -7.67 13.26 0.75
CA ARG A 191 -7.30 14.66 0.97
C ARG A 191 -7.04 15.48 -0.31
N ALA A 192 -6.82 14.80 -1.44
CA ALA A 192 -6.63 15.46 -2.73
C ALA A 192 -7.94 15.70 -3.49
N ILE A 193 -9.03 15.02 -3.12
CA ILE A 193 -10.34 15.17 -3.77
C ILE A 193 -10.87 16.60 -3.56
N SER A 194 -10.75 17.13 -2.34
CA SER A 194 -11.12 18.51 -2.04
C SER A 194 -9.93 19.45 -2.26
N PRO A 195 -10.07 20.52 -3.06
CA PRO A 195 -8.98 21.44 -3.30
C PRO A 195 -8.55 22.16 -2.00
N PRO A 196 -7.25 22.39 -1.78
CA PRO A 196 -6.78 23.13 -0.64
C PRO A 196 -7.26 24.59 -0.70
N LYS A 197 -7.39 25.23 0.48
CA LYS A 197 -7.83 26.64 0.59
C LYS A 197 -6.80 27.63 0.06
N GLU A 198 -5.55 27.24 -0.02
CA GLU A 198 -4.46 28.01 -0.58
C GLU A 198 -4.66 28.20 -2.09
N LYS A 199 -4.28 29.38 -2.60
CA LYS A 199 -4.29 29.64 -4.04
C LYS A 199 -2.96 29.23 -4.64
N PHE A 200 -3.02 28.38 -5.64
CA PHE A 200 -1.88 27.96 -6.44
C PHE A 200 -1.90 28.61 -7.82
N LEU A 201 -0.73 28.78 -8.42
CA LEU A 201 -0.58 29.28 -9.78
C LEU A 201 -1.00 28.24 -10.81
N GLY A 202 -0.72 26.98 -10.54
CA GLY A 202 -1.08 25.86 -11.39
C GLY A 202 -1.51 24.64 -10.59
N THR A 203 -2.36 23.81 -11.20
CA THR A 203 -2.78 22.51 -10.66
C THR A 203 -2.82 21.52 -11.80
N TRP A 204 -2.15 20.41 -11.62
CA TRP A 204 -2.27 19.23 -12.48
C TRP A 204 -3.06 18.13 -11.79
N ASP A 205 -4.01 17.55 -12.48
CA ASP A 205 -4.50 16.22 -12.18
C ASP A 205 -3.61 15.22 -12.92
N LEU A 206 -2.89 14.36 -12.19
CA LEU A 206 -1.85 13.56 -12.81
C LEU A 206 -2.39 12.45 -13.72
N GLY A 207 -3.63 12.03 -13.54
CA GLY A 207 -4.30 11.10 -14.47
C GLY A 207 -4.63 11.78 -15.80
N GLU A 208 -5.17 13.02 -15.74
CA GLU A 208 -5.47 13.84 -16.91
C GLU A 208 -4.19 14.16 -17.71
N GLU A 209 -3.17 14.68 -17.03
CA GLU A 209 -1.89 15.04 -17.66
C GLU A 209 -1.20 13.85 -18.34
N TRP A 210 -1.31 12.66 -17.74
CA TRP A 210 -0.79 11.45 -18.32
C TRP A 210 -1.55 11.04 -19.59
N LEU A 211 -2.89 11.03 -19.52
CA LEU A 211 -3.74 10.69 -20.68
C LEU A 211 -3.53 11.66 -21.84
N GLU A 212 -3.51 12.96 -21.56
CA GLU A 212 -3.27 13.99 -22.58
C GLU A 212 -1.92 13.83 -23.28
N TRP A 213 -0.90 13.46 -22.53
CA TRP A 213 0.45 13.31 -23.06
C TRP A 213 0.65 11.99 -23.83
N THR A 214 0.12 10.88 -23.31
CA THR A 214 0.45 9.54 -23.81
C THR A 214 -0.68 8.86 -24.58
N GLY A 215 -1.91 9.33 -24.42
CA GLY A 215 -3.12 8.67 -24.93
C GLY A 215 -3.46 7.35 -24.23
N LEU A 216 -2.81 7.03 -23.10
CA LEU A 216 -2.97 5.77 -22.37
C LEU A 216 -3.54 6.00 -20.96
N PRO A 217 -4.29 5.04 -20.41
CA PRO A 217 -4.70 5.10 -19.00
C PRO A 217 -3.50 4.97 -18.05
N PHE A 218 -3.67 5.43 -16.81
CA PHE A 218 -2.64 5.32 -15.78
C PHE A 218 -3.06 4.38 -14.66
N VAL A 219 -2.16 3.49 -14.24
CA VAL A 219 -2.37 2.52 -13.14
C VAL A 219 -1.64 2.99 -11.89
N PHE A 220 -2.39 3.36 -10.85
CA PHE A 220 -1.85 3.87 -9.60
C PHE A 220 -1.46 2.76 -8.62
N ALA A 221 -2.31 1.73 -8.50
CA ALA A 221 -2.10 0.61 -7.59
C ALA A 221 -2.66 -0.69 -8.18
N MET A 222 -2.06 -1.82 -7.82
CA MET A 222 -2.48 -3.16 -8.24
C MET A 222 -2.19 -4.19 -7.16
N TRP A 223 -2.89 -5.32 -7.21
CA TRP A 223 -2.68 -6.42 -6.30
C TRP A 223 -1.42 -7.20 -6.66
N VAL A 224 -0.49 -7.25 -5.75
CA VAL A 224 0.82 -7.89 -5.92
C VAL A 224 1.05 -8.88 -4.79
N GLY A 225 1.58 -10.04 -5.13
CA GLY A 225 2.02 -11.06 -4.18
C GLY A 225 3.51 -11.39 -4.36
N ARG A 226 4.08 -11.97 -3.32
CA ARG A 226 5.43 -12.52 -3.39
C ARG A 226 5.37 -13.93 -3.99
N ARG A 227 6.21 -14.18 -4.98
CA ARG A 227 6.41 -15.52 -5.51
C ARG A 227 7.22 -16.34 -4.51
N VAL A 228 6.59 -17.38 -3.99
CA VAL A 228 7.27 -18.39 -3.16
C VAL A 228 7.57 -19.58 -4.06
N ASP A 229 8.83 -19.88 -4.26
CA ASP A 229 9.25 -21.00 -5.11
C ASP A 229 8.58 -22.30 -4.65
N GLY A 230 7.76 -22.89 -5.53
CA GLY A 230 7.11 -24.19 -5.36
C GLY A 230 5.83 -24.25 -4.54
N ARG A 231 5.34 -23.15 -3.96
CA ARG A 231 4.03 -23.10 -3.31
C ARG A 231 3.25 -21.90 -3.83
N GLY A 232 2.26 -22.16 -4.70
CA GLY A 232 1.23 -21.16 -4.96
C GLY A 232 0.57 -20.75 -3.65
N LEU A 233 0.13 -19.48 -3.53
CA LEU A 233 -0.74 -19.02 -2.44
C LEU A 233 -2.09 -19.73 -2.56
N ARG A 234 -2.14 -21.02 -2.16
CA ARG A 234 -3.37 -21.81 -2.12
C ARG A 234 -3.99 -21.64 -0.76
N VAL A 235 -5.24 -21.29 -0.77
CA VAL A 235 -6.11 -21.39 0.40
C VAL A 235 -6.49 -22.85 0.52
N GLU A 236 -5.86 -23.60 1.43
CA GLU A 236 -6.22 -24.99 1.69
C GLU A 236 -7.56 -25.02 2.43
N GLY A 237 -8.63 -25.36 1.69
CA GLY A 237 -9.85 -25.87 2.30
C GLY A 237 -9.56 -27.22 2.97
N GLN A 238 -10.05 -27.43 4.18
CA GLN A 238 -9.89 -28.67 4.93
C GLN A 238 -10.34 -29.89 4.11
N ASN A 239 -9.42 -30.69 3.63
CA ASN A 239 -9.69 -32.03 3.18
C ASN A 239 -9.93 -32.93 4.40
N SER A 240 -11.18 -33.06 4.84
CA SER A 240 -11.59 -34.21 5.65
C SER A 240 -11.58 -35.47 4.76
N LEU A 241 -10.73 -36.42 5.11
CA LEU A 241 -10.67 -37.74 4.53
C LEU A 241 -12.07 -38.43 4.59
N GLY A 242 -12.76 -38.43 3.47
CA GLY A 242 -14.02 -39.16 3.27
C GLY A 242 -14.09 -39.65 1.82
N LYS A 243 -14.34 -40.98 1.68
CA LYS A 243 -14.46 -41.72 0.42
C LYS A 243 -15.40 -41.03 -0.58
N PRO A 244 -15.19 -41.16 -1.91
CA PRO A 244 -16.02 -40.51 -2.93
C PRO A 244 -17.42 -41.15 -2.95
N SER A 245 -18.44 -40.38 -2.66
CA SER A 245 -19.81 -40.63 -3.05
C SER A 245 -20.22 -39.60 -4.11
N SER A 246 -20.82 -40.12 -5.15
CA SER A 246 -21.24 -39.47 -6.36
C SER A 246 -22.11 -38.22 -6.14
N SER A 247 -21.91 -37.22 -7.01
CA SER A 247 -22.80 -36.09 -7.32
C SER A 247 -23.03 -35.06 -6.22
N THR A 248 -22.09 -34.15 -6.08
CA THR A 248 -22.36 -32.75 -5.76
C THR A 248 -21.19 -31.93 -6.30
N LEU A 249 -21.49 -30.84 -6.99
CA LEU A 249 -20.51 -29.83 -7.48
C LEU A 249 -19.62 -29.42 -6.30
N ASN A 250 -18.42 -29.99 -6.24
CA ASN A 250 -17.43 -29.61 -5.23
C ASN A 250 -16.86 -28.26 -5.65
N PRO A 251 -17.09 -27.17 -4.89
CA PRO A 251 -16.46 -25.91 -5.22
C PRO A 251 -14.95 -26.12 -5.17
N GLN A 252 -14.27 -25.92 -6.28
CA GLN A 252 -12.81 -25.87 -6.34
C GLN A 252 -12.33 -24.86 -5.29
N PRO A 253 -11.24 -25.12 -4.56
CA PRO A 253 -10.71 -24.11 -3.63
C PRO A 253 -10.44 -22.85 -4.41
N SER A 254 -11.21 -21.78 -4.11
CA SER A 254 -11.05 -20.49 -4.73
C SER A 254 -9.64 -19.98 -4.42
N THR A 255 -8.88 -19.65 -5.43
CA THR A 255 -7.57 -19.05 -5.27
C THR A 255 -7.75 -17.59 -4.84
N ILE A 256 -6.76 -17.00 -4.18
CA ILE A 256 -6.85 -15.63 -3.66
C ILE A 256 -7.18 -14.60 -4.76
N ASP A 257 -6.72 -14.83 -6.00
CA ASP A 257 -7.02 -14.01 -7.17
C ASP A 257 -8.52 -13.96 -7.49
N HIS A 258 -9.22 -15.10 -7.43
CA HIS A 258 -10.68 -15.14 -7.62
C HIS A 258 -11.44 -14.35 -6.54
N LEU A 259 -10.98 -14.41 -5.29
CA LEU A 259 -11.61 -13.66 -4.20
C LEU A 259 -11.43 -12.14 -4.38
N LEU A 260 -10.23 -11.72 -4.80
CA LEU A 260 -9.95 -10.30 -5.07
C LEU A 260 -10.75 -9.77 -6.28
N SER A 261 -10.86 -10.55 -7.35
CA SER A 261 -11.66 -10.19 -8.52
C SER A 261 -13.16 -10.17 -8.17
N ALA A 262 -13.66 -11.12 -7.38
CA ALA A 262 -15.04 -11.15 -6.92
C ALA A 262 -15.39 -9.94 -6.03
N ALA A 263 -14.49 -9.53 -5.13
CA ALA A 263 -14.67 -8.32 -4.32
C ALA A 263 -14.78 -7.07 -5.21
N ARG A 264 -13.88 -6.92 -6.21
CA ARG A 264 -13.95 -5.84 -7.21
C ARG A 264 -15.29 -5.84 -7.94
N ASP A 265 -15.75 -7.00 -8.43
CA ASP A 265 -17.01 -7.10 -9.19
C ASP A 265 -18.21 -6.74 -8.32
N LEU A 266 -18.23 -7.18 -7.06
CA LEU A 266 -19.22 -6.78 -6.07
C LEU A 266 -19.19 -5.27 -5.82
N GLY A 267 -18.01 -4.70 -5.62
CA GLY A 267 -17.85 -3.28 -5.35
C GLY A 267 -18.24 -2.40 -6.52
N VAL A 268 -17.86 -2.77 -7.75
CA VAL A 268 -18.25 -2.06 -8.97
C VAL A 268 -19.78 -2.10 -9.16
N ALA A 269 -20.43 -3.20 -8.82
CA ALA A 269 -21.89 -3.29 -8.84
C ALA A 269 -22.59 -2.45 -7.75
N ARG A 270 -21.85 -1.96 -6.73
CA ARG A 270 -22.38 -1.25 -5.55
C ARG A 270 -21.77 0.14 -5.35
N LEU A 271 -21.26 0.80 -6.41
CA LEU A 271 -20.61 2.11 -6.29
C LEU A 271 -21.49 3.16 -5.60
N ASP A 272 -22.79 3.19 -5.88
CA ASP A 272 -23.74 4.11 -5.25
C ASP A 272 -23.88 3.86 -3.74
N ASP A 273 -23.92 2.60 -3.31
CA ASP A 273 -24.04 2.24 -1.90
C ASP A 273 -22.75 2.57 -1.15
N ILE A 274 -21.60 2.30 -1.78
CA ILE A 274 -20.29 2.71 -1.27
C ILE A 274 -20.23 4.23 -1.15
N ALA A 275 -20.66 4.98 -2.17
CA ALA A 275 -20.66 6.42 -2.13
C ALA A 275 -21.56 6.97 -1.01
N ARG A 276 -22.75 6.41 -0.80
CA ARG A 276 -23.67 6.82 0.29
C ARG A 276 -23.05 6.58 1.68
N ARG A 277 -22.30 5.50 1.83
CA ARG A 277 -21.64 5.14 3.08
C ARG A 277 -20.41 6.01 3.36
N GLU A 278 -19.57 6.24 2.37
CA GLU A 278 -18.26 6.87 2.55
C GLU A 278 -18.33 8.42 2.46
N ALA A 279 -19.22 9.01 1.64
CA ALA A 279 -19.29 10.46 1.43
C ALA A 279 -19.41 11.26 2.73
N PRO A 280 -20.33 10.94 3.68
CA PRO A 280 -20.46 11.69 4.92
C PRO A 280 -19.21 11.55 5.83
N LEU A 281 -18.52 10.41 5.78
CA LEU A 281 -17.30 10.16 6.58
C LEU A 281 -16.14 11.04 6.11
N LEU A 282 -16.11 11.38 4.82
CA LEU A 282 -15.06 12.18 4.19
C LEU A 282 -15.44 13.66 4.02
N GLY A 283 -16.66 14.03 4.42
CA GLY A 283 -17.18 15.40 4.22
C GLY A 283 -17.36 15.77 2.73
N LEU A 284 -17.57 14.78 1.87
CA LEU A 284 -17.82 14.96 0.44
C LEU A 284 -19.31 14.97 0.14
N SER A 285 -19.71 15.61 -0.98
CA SER A 285 -21.08 15.49 -1.47
C SER A 285 -21.30 14.10 -2.09
N LEU A 286 -22.52 13.56 -1.96
CA LEU A 286 -22.86 12.29 -2.60
C LEU A 286 -22.64 12.32 -4.13
N PRO A 287 -23.08 13.35 -4.88
CA PRO A 287 -22.83 13.41 -6.32
C PRO A 287 -21.33 13.38 -6.67
N THR A 288 -20.50 14.14 -5.94
CA THR A 288 -19.04 14.12 -6.14
C THR A 288 -18.47 12.75 -5.91
N THR A 289 -18.91 12.04 -4.85
CA THR A 289 -18.40 10.72 -4.51
C THR A 289 -18.82 9.66 -5.52
N VAL A 290 -20.07 9.71 -6.00
CA VAL A 290 -20.58 8.81 -7.06
C VAL A 290 -19.78 9.03 -8.35
N SER A 291 -19.69 10.27 -8.84
CA SER A 291 -18.94 10.60 -10.06
C SER A 291 -17.45 10.17 -9.93
N TYR A 292 -16.84 10.44 -8.79
CA TYR A 292 -15.45 10.01 -8.51
C TYR A 292 -15.27 8.49 -8.66
N LEU A 293 -16.14 7.70 -8.05
CA LEU A 293 -16.01 6.24 -8.07
C LEU A 293 -16.40 5.63 -9.43
N SER A 294 -17.36 6.22 -10.17
CA SER A 294 -17.90 5.64 -11.39
C SER A 294 -17.31 6.18 -12.69
N GLU A 295 -16.86 7.45 -12.71
CA GLU A 295 -16.41 8.14 -13.93
C GLU A 295 -14.89 8.38 -13.95
N ASN A 296 -14.28 8.67 -12.80
CA ASN A 296 -12.86 9.01 -12.72
C ASN A 296 -11.97 7.78 -12.51
N LEU A 297 -12.50 6.70 -11.96
CA LEU A 297 -11.74 5.51 -11.62
C LEU A 297 -12.10 4.31 -12.51
N GLN A 298 -11.08 3.49 -12.75
CA GLN A 298 -11.17 2.20 -13.42
C GLN A 298 -10.58 1.12 -12.51
N TYR A 299 -11.24 -0.03 -12.48
CA TYR A 299 -10.90 -1.09 -11.51
C TYR A 299 -10.42 -2.38 -12.18
N HIS A 300 -10.23 -2.35 -13.49
CA HIS A 300 -9.79 -3.51 -14.27
C HIS A 300 -8.46 -3.25 -14.97
N LEU A 301 -7.49 -4.15 -14.77
CA LEU A 301 -6.16 -4.10 -15.38
C LEU A 301 -6.19 -4.77 -16.76
N GLY A 302 -6.87 -4.13 -17.70
CA GLY A 302 -7.01 -4.59 -19.07
C GLY A 302 -5.77 -4.34 -19.94
N PRO A 303 -5.88 -4.62 -21.25
CA PRO A 303 -4.76 -4.42 -22.19
C PRO A 303 -4.27 -2.97 -22.26
N ALA A 304 -5.18 -1.98 -22.22
CA ALA A 304 -4.83 -0.56 -22.28
C ALA A 304 -4.07 -0.12 -21.03
N GLU A 305 -4.53 -0.53 -19.82
CA GLU A 305 -3.88 -0.28 -18.53
C GLU A 305 -2.47 -0.90 -18.50
N ARG A 306 -2.33 -2.12 -19.02
CA ARG A 306 -1.02 -2.80 -19.10
C ARG A 306 -0.06 -2.05 -20.01
N ASN A 307 -0.53 -1.48 -21.13
CA ASN A 307 0.27 -0.65 -22.02
C ASN A 307 0.69 0.66 -21.33
N GLY A 308 -0.22 1.33 -20.63
CA GLY A 308 0.10 2.52 -19.83
C GLY A 308 1.12 2.22 -18.74
N LEU A 309 0.95 1.11 -18.03
CA LEU A 309 1.89 0.67 -16.99
C LEU A 309 3.28 0.35 -17.55
N LYS A 310 3.35 -0.27 -18.76
CA LYS A 310 4.60 -0.55 -19.45
C LYS A 310 5.32 0.75 -19.82
N LEU A 311 4.63 1.72 -20.43
CA LEU A 311 5.22 3.01 -20.77
C LEU A 311 5.70 3.75 -19.53
N PHE A 312 4.90 3.76 -18.44
CA PHE A 312 5.31 4.34 -17.18
C PHE A 312 6.60 3.73 -16.63
N TYR A 313 6.72 2.41 -16.68
CA TYR A 313 7.93 1.69 -16.28
C TYR A 313 9.14 2.06 -17.15
N GLU A 314 8.97 2.13 -18.46
CA GLU A 314 10.04 2.52 -19.41
C GLU A 314 10.56 3.94 -19.09
N LEU A 315 9.67 4.89 -18.88
CA LEU A 315 10.02 6.26 -18.49
C LEU A 315 10.69 6.32 -17.11
N ALA A 316 10.16 5.58 -16.13
CA ALA A 316 10.75 5.52 -14.79
C ALA A 316 12.16 4.92 -14.83
N THR A 317 12.37 3.90 -15.64
CA THR A 317 13.69 3.27 -15.82
C THR A 317 14.67 4.23 -16.52
N GLY A 318 14.22 4.95 -17.55
CA GLY A 318 15.03 5.96 -18.26
C GLY A 318 15.55 7.06 -17.35
N MET A 319 14.80 7.39 -16.29
CA MET A 319 15.17 8.36 -15.26
C MET A 319 15.85 7.74 -14.02
N ALA A 320 16.18 6.46 -14.04
CA ALA A 320 16.73 5.70 -12.91
C ALA A 320 15.83 5.74 -11.65
N LEU A 321 14.49 5.81 -11.83
CA LEU A 321 13.49 5.78 -10.76
C LEU A 321 12.99 4.37 -10.47
N ALA A 322 13.29 3.42 -11.36
CA ALA A 322 13.06 1.99 -11.21
C ALA A 322 14.23 1.20 -11.80
N PRO A 323 14.53 -0.01 -11.32
CA PRO A 323 15.54 -0.87 -11.91
C PRO A 323 15.11 -1.34 -13.31
N ALA A 324 16.07 -1.53 -14.22
CA ALA A 324 15.82 -2.04 -15.55
C ALA A 324 15.62 -3.58 -15.56
N GLY A 325 14.94 -4.09 -16.60
CA GLY A 325 14.84 -5.52 -16.87
C GLY A 325 13.79 -6.27 -16.04
N VAL A 326 12.86 -5.55 -15.41
CA VAL A 326 11.75 -6.16 -14.68
C VAL A 326 10.58 -6.39 -15.65
N GLU A 327 10.13 -7.63 -15.75
CA GLU A 327 8.97 -8.02 -16.55
C GLU A 327 7.70 -8.04 -15.70
N LEU A 328 6.58 -7.59 -16.28
CA LEU A 328 5.26 -7.78 -15.68
C LEU A 328 4.87 -9.26 -15.79
N ARG A 329 4.79 -9.89 -14.64
CA ARG A 329 4.37 -11.29 -14.52
C ARG A 329 3.01 -11.35 -13.85
N PHE A 330 2.08 -11.97 -14.55
CA PHE A 330 0.75 -12.25 -14.05
C PHE A 330 0.72 -13.69 -13.55
N ARG A 331 0.05 -13.92 -12.44
CA ARG A 331 -0.25 -15.28 -12.02
C ARG A 331 -1.12 -15.91 -13.11
N MET A 332 -0.66 -17.00 -13.68
CA MET A 332 -1.45 -17.74 -14.67
C MET A 332 -2.69 -18.31 -13.94
N ILE A 333 -3.86 -17.83 -14.34
CA ILE A 333 -5.11 -18.52 -14.04
C ILE A 333 -5.06 -19.76 -14.92
N GLU A 334 -4.96 -20.96 -14.35
CA GLU A 334 -5.18 -22.19 -15.12
C GLU A 334 -6.65 -22.14 -15.61
N GLU A 335 -6.83 -21.81 -16.88
CA GLU A 335 -8.11 -21.94 -17.56
C GLU A 335 -8.44 -23.43 -17.52
N SER A 336 -9.47 -23.81 -16.77
CA SER A 336 -10.02 -25.17 -16.67
C SER A 336 -11.01 -25.42 -17.79
#